data_5338701ec0850c54edd74284282e31c5
#
_entry.id   5338701ec0850c54edd74284282e31c5
#
_cell.length_a   1.000
_cell.length_b   1.000
_cell.length_c   1.000
_cell.angle_alpha   90.00
_cell.angle_beta   90.00
_cell.angle_gamma   90.00
#
_symmetry.space_group_name_H-M   'P 1'
#
loop_
_entity.id
_entity.type
_entity.pdbx_description
1 polymer ?
#
loop_
_entity_poly.entity_id
_entity_poly.type
_entity_poly.pdbx_seq_one_letter_code
_entity_poly.pdbx_strand_id
1 'polypeptide(L)'
;MIKATVFYPAGDGRFDMEYYLNSHIPFAEKLLKPYGLVRVEVDKGLAGGGPGEPAPFVTMAHMIFNSIEDFQKGTQAHDADLAADLKNFSDLKPFFQISEIMK
;
A
#
# COMPACT_ATOMS: atom_id res chain seq x y z
N MET A 1 -17.25 -3.15 -3.12
CA MET A 1 -15.78 -3.23 -3.19
C MET A 1 -15.15 -2.56 -2.00
N ILE A 2 -14.03 -3.09 -1.55
CA ILE A 2 -13.26 -2.50 -0.46
C ILE A 2 -11.88 -2.05 -0.96
N LYS A 3 -11.28 -1.16 -0.20
CA LYS A 3 -9.96 -0.62 -0.46
C LYS A 3 -9.11 -0.80 0.80
N ALA A 4 -7.99 -1.49 0.66
CA ALA A 4 -7.00 -1.59 1.72
C ALA A 4 -5.88 -0.60 1.39
N THR A 5 -5.70 0.40 2.24
CA THR A 5 -4.71 1.45 2.01
C THR A 5 -3.53 1.28 2.95
N VAL A 6 -2.33 1.34 2.40
CA VAL A 6 -1.08 1.36 3.14
C VAL A 6 -0.55 2.79 3.08
N PHE A 7 -0.32 3.38 4.26
CA PHE A 7 0.18 4.75 4.41
C PHE A 7 1.62 4.69 4.88
N TYR A 8 2.54 5.33 4.15
CA TYR A 8 3.95 5.43 4.56
C TYR A 8 4.19 6.87 5.01
N PRO A 9 4.28 7.12 6.34
CA PRO A 9 4.37 8.48 6.87
C PRO A 9 5.69 9.15 6.47
N ALA A 10 5.62 10.45 6.21
CA ALA A 10 6.79 11.27 5.95
C ALA A 10 7.65 11.35 7.22
N GLY A 11 8.96 11.42 7.04
CA GLY A 11 9.90 11.48 8.16
C GLY A 11 11.31 11.33 7.64
N ASP A 12 12.24 11.03 8.55
CA ASP A 12 13.64 10.88 8.21
C ASP A 12 14.00 9.50 7.62
N GLY A 13 13.00 8.63 7.51
CA GLY A 13 13.20 7.29 7.02
C GLY A 13 13.35 7.22 5.51
N ARG A 14 13.99 6.14 5.06
CA ARG A 14 14.23 5.86 3.64
C ARG A 14 12.96 5.31 2.98
N PHE A 15 12.72 5.69 1.73
CA PHE A 15 11.72 5.04 0.89
C PHE A 15 12.22 4.97 -0.56
N ASP A 16 12.45 3.76 -1.05
CA ASP A 16 12.92 3.51 -2.41
C ASP A 16 11.72 3.30 -3.32
N MET A 17 11.28 4.38 -3.94
CA MET A 17 10.09 4.37 -4.81
C MET A 17 10.31 3.49 -6.04
N GLU A 18 11.51 3.46 -6.59
CA GLU A 18 11.81 2.66 -7.77
C GLU A 18 11.66 1.16 -7.46
N TYR A 19 12.25 0.70 -6.37
CA TYR A 19 12.07 -0.69 -5.93
C TYR A 19 10.58 -0.99 -5.65
N TYR A 20 9.91 -0.06 -4.97
CA TYR A 20 8.52 -0.23 -4.61
C TYR A 20 7.63 -0.47 -5.84
N LEU A 21 7.77 0.37 -6.85
CA LEU A 21 6.95 0.28 -8.08
C LEU A 21 7.36 -0.88 -8.98
N ASN A 22 8.65 -1.19 -9.06
CA ASN A 22 9.16 -2.17 -10.02
C ASN A 22 9.28 -3.58 -9.46
N SER A 23 9.28 -3.73 -8.15
CA SER A 23 9.48 -5.03 -7.50
C SER A 23 8.41 -5.37 -6.49
N HIS A 24 8.17 -4.50 -5.48
CA HIS A 24 7.24 -4.81 -4.40
C HIS A 24 5.78 -4.88 -4.88
N ILE A 25 5.32 -3.89 -5.62
CA ILE A 25 3.94 -3.84 -6.10
C ILE A 25 3.64 -4.99 -7.07
N PRO A 26 4.47 -5.28 -8.08
CA PRO A 26 4.25 -6.44 -8.94
C PRO A 26 4.25 -7.76 -8.16
N PHE A 27 5.09 -7.90 -7.13
CA PHE A 27 5.11 -9.06 -6.27
C PHE A 27 3.78 -9.20 -5.52
N ALA A 28 3.28 -8.11 -4.93
CA ALA A 28 2.00 -8.10 -4.24
C ALA A 28 0.84 -8.44 -5.18
N GLU A 29 0.84 -7.85 -6.38
CA GLU A 29 -0.19 -8.13 -7.38
C GLU A 29 -0.23 -9.60 -7.75
N LYS A 30 0.93 -10.20 -7.97
CA LYS A 30 1.04 -11.62 -8.32
C LYS A 30 0.48 -12.51 -7.21
N LEU A 31 0.81 -12.22 -5.95
CA LEU A 31 0.37 -13.03 -4.82
C LEU A 31 -1.10 -12.87 -4.52
N LEU A 32 -1.65 -11.67 -4.68
CA LEU A 32 -3.00 -11.34 -4.24
C LEU A 32 -4.06 -11.44 -5.33
N LYS A 33 -3.67 -11.44 -6.59
CA LYS A 33 -4.61 -11.55 -7.71
C LYS A 33 -5.52 -12.77 -7.61
N PRO A 34 -5.02 -13.97 -7.26
CA PRO A 34 -5.89 -15.14 -7.09
C PRO A 34 -6.93 -14.98 -5.97
N TYR A 35 -6.77 -14.00 -5.09
CA TYR A 35 -7.65 -13.76 -3.95
C TYR A 35 -8.60 -12.58 -4.19
N GLY A 36 -8.84 -12.21 -5.44
CA GLY A 36 -9.83 -11.17 -5.74
C GLY A 36 -9.29 -9.76 -5.76
N LEU A 37 -7.98 -9.57 -5.85
CA LEU A 37 -7.41 -8.25 -6.06
C LEU A 37 -7.80 -7.75 -7.45
N VAL A 38 -8.49 -6.59 -7.49
CA VAL A 38 -8.96 -5.99 -8.74
C VAL A 38 -7.88 -5.12 -9.36
N ARG A 39 -7.28 -4.23 -8.55
CA ARG A 39 -6.20 -3.35 -9.01
C ARG A 39 -5.45 -2.77 -7.82
N VAL A 40 -4.26 -2.24 -8.09
CA VAL A 40 -3.47 -1.48 -7.12
C VAL A 40 -3.24 -0.09 -7.69
N GLU A 41 -3.42 0.94 -6.86
CA GLU A 41 -3.09 2.32 -7.18
C GLU A 41 -2.01 2.78 -6.19
N VAL A 42 -1.00 3.46 -6.69
CA VAL A 42 0.08 3.98 -5.86
C VAL A 42 0.17 5.49 -6.06
N ASP A 43 0.13 6.22 -4.95
CA ASP A 43 0.20 7.68 -4.97
C ASP A 43 1.53 8.13 -4.37
N LYS A 44 2.13 9.16 -4.96
CA LYS A 44 3.30 9.83 -4.39
C LYS A 44 2.83 11.12 -3.73
N GLY A 45 3.23 11.34 -2.48
CA GLY A 45 2.89 12.57 -1.77
C GLY A 45 3.54 13.78 -2.42
N LEU A 46 2.76 14.83 -2.67
CA LEU A 46 3.24 16.05 -3.29
C LEU A 46 3.20 17.24 -2.32
N ALA A 47 2.14 17.34 -1.53
CA ALA A 47 1.94 18.49 -0.64
C ALA A 47 0.86 18.15 0.38
N GLY A 48 0.81 18.95 1.45
CA GLY A 48 -0.31 18.93 2.39
C GLY A 48 -1.47 19.77 1.88
N GLY A 49 -2.52 19.86 2.68
CA GLY A 49 -3.74 20.57 2.29
C GLY A 49 -3.64 22.09 2.33
N GLY A 50 -2.73 22.64 3.13
CA GLY A 50 -2.55 24.08 3.27
C GLY A 50 -1.37 24.62 2.47
N PRO A 51 -1.32 25.95 2.27
CA PRO A 51 -0.19 26.56 1.56
C PRO A 51 1.15 26.28 2.24
N GLY A 52 2.11 25.76 1.47
CA GLY A 52 3.44 25.49 1.98
C GLY A 52 3.56 24.27 2.89
N GLU A 53 2.48 23.52 3.10
CA GLU A 53 2.54 22.33 3.92
C GLU A 53 3.12 21.15 3.15
N PRO A 54 4.04 20.40 3.77
CA PRO A 54 4.54 19.15 3.16
C PRO A 54 3.49 18.06 3.19
N ALA A 55 3.63 17.09 2.30
CA ALA A 55 2.76 15.90 2.32
C ALA A 55 2.99 15.13 3.61
N PRO A 56 1.94 14.74 4.34
CA PRO A 56 2.09 13.96 5.57
C PRO A 56 2.55 12.52 5.33
N PHE A 57 2.35 12.01 4.12
CA PHE A 57 2.77 10.66 3.74
C PHE A 57 3.62 10.71 2.48
N VAL A 58 4.70 9.93 2.48
CA VAL A 58 5.58 9.81 1.31
C VAL A 58 4.84 9.19 0.15
N THR A 59 4.09 8.12 0.45
CA THR A 59 3.30 7.41 -0.54
C THR A 59 2.13 6.71 0.13
N MET A 60 1.12 6.42 -0.66
CA MET A 60 0.01 5.57 -0.28
C MET A 60 -0.18 4.51 -1.35
N ALA A 61 -0.47 3.28 -0.95
CA ALA A 61 -0.84 2.23 -1.87
C ALA A 61 -2.27 1.79 -1.56
N HIS A 62 -3.10 1.70 -2.59
CA HIS A 62 -4.50 1.31 -2.46
C HIS A 62 -4.72 -0.01 -3.19
N MET A 63 -5.06 -1.04 -2.42
CA MET A 63 -5.38 -2.35 -2.98
C MET A 63 -6.90 -2.51 -2.99
N ILE A 64 -7.49 -2.64 -4.17
CA ILE A 64 -8.94 -2.76 -4.32
C ILE A 64 -9.29 -4.24 -4.49
N PHE A 65 -10.19 -4.73 -3.62
CA PHE A 65 -10.67 -6.10 -3.63
C PHE A 65 -12.20 -6.11 -3.82
N ASN A 66 -12.73 -7.23 -4.31
CA ASN A 66 -14.17 -7.38 -4.47
C ASN A 66 -14.90 -7.39 -3.12
N SER A 67 -14.28 -7.95 -2.08
CA SER A 67 -14.90 -8.06 -0.76
C SER A 67 -13.83 -8.06 0.32
N ILE A 68 -14.26 -7.81 1.56
CA ILE A 68 -13.36 -7.88 2.70
C ILE A 68 -12.90 -9.32 2.96
N GLU A 69 -13.74 -10.30 2.68
CA GLU A 69 -13.40 -11.71 2.82
C GLU A 69 -12.24 -12.09 1.90
N ASP A 70 -12.27 -11.60 0.66
CA ASP A 70 -11.19 -11.82 -0.31
C ASP A 70 -9.88 -11.22 0.18
N PHE A 71 -9.94 -9.98 0.68
CA PHE A 71 -8.78 -9.32 1.26
C PHE A 71 -8.20 -10.11 2.43
N GLN A 72 -9.06 -10.56 3.34
CA GLN A 72 -8.63 -11.31 4.53
C GLN A 72 -7.97 -12.63 4.15
N LYS A 73 -8.51 -13.35 3.18
CA LYS A 73 -7.92 -14.60 2.70
C LYS A 73 -6.56 -14.38 2.07
N GLY A 74 -6.44 -13.34 1.24
CA GLY A 74 -5.17 -13.03 0.58
C GLY A 74 -4.09 -12.61 1.57
N THR A 75 -4.42 -11.76 2.53
CA THR A 75 -3.46 -11.30 3.53
C THR A 75 -3.08 -12.43 4.50
N GLN A 76 -4.03 -13.27 4.88
CA GLN A 76 -3.73 -14.44 5.72
C GLN A 76 -2.72 -15.36 5.03
N ALA A 77 -2.84 -15.54 3.72
CA ALA A 77 -1.94 -16.39 2.95
C ALA A 77 -0.56 -15.77 2.75
N HIS A 78 -0.46 -14.44 2.56
CA HIS A 78 0.75 -13.80 2.06
C HIS A 78 1.25 -12.60 2.88
N ASP A 79 0.64 -12.28 4.02
CA ASP A 79 1.03 -11.14 4.82
C ASP A 79 2.50 -11.20 5.25
N ALA A 80 2.96 -12.37 5.65
CA ALA A 80 4.36 -12.56 6.06
C ALA A 80 5.33 -12.32 4.91
N ASP A 81 4.99 -12.75 3.69
CA ASP A 81 5.82 -12.55 2.50
C ASP A 81 5.95 -11.07 2.17
N LEU A 82 4.82 -10.35 2.22
CA LEU A 82 4.78 -8.93 1.90
C LEU A 82 5.49 -8.10 2.96
N ALA A 83 5.28 -8.42 4.24
CA ALA A 83 5.94 -7.74 5.35
C ALA A 83 7.45 -7.93 5.31
N ALA A 84 7.91 -9.12 4.94
CA ALA A 84 9.34 -9.41 4.85
C ALA A 84 10.05 -8.58 3.77
N ASP A 85 9.34 -8.14 2.74
CA ASP A 85 9.92 -7.34 1.66
C ASP A 85 10.07 -5.86 2.02
N LEU A 86 9.41 -5.39 3.08
CA LEU A 86 9.43 -3.98 3.49
C LEU A 86 10.85 -3.44 3.65
N LYS A 87 11.72 -4.17 4.31
CA LYS A 87 13.10 -3.74 4.57
C LYS A 87 13.91 -3.48 3.30
N ASN A 88 13.48 -4.05 2.17
CA ASN A 88 14.18 -3.88 0.90
C ASN A 88 13.90 -2.51 0.27
N PHE A 89 12.82 -1.83 0.65
CA PHE A 89 12.49 -0.53 0.08
C PHE A 89 12.29 0.58 1.11
N SER A 90 12.10 0.25 2.39
CA SER A 90 11.84 1.30 3.38
C SER A 90 12.19 0.85 4.81
N ASP A 91 12.51 1.84 5.64
CA ASP A 91 12.59 1.68 7.09
C ASP A 91 11.48 2.47 7.80
N LEU A 92 10.53 3.02 7.04
CA LEU A 92 9.35 3.68 7.59
C LEU A 92 8.37 2.64 8.11
N LYS A 93 7.63 3.01 9.15
CA LYS A 93 6.61 2.14 9.73
C LYS A 93 5.25 2.46 9.09
N PRO A 94 4.69 1.57 8.26
CA PRO A 94 3.43 1.85 7.58
C PRO A 94 2.23 1.75 8.51
N PHE A 95 1.18 2.49 8.16
CA PHE A 95 -0.15 2.34 8.73
C PHE A 95 -1.07 1.69 7.70
N PHE A 96 -2.13 1.06 8.18
CA PHE A 96 -3.09 0.36 7.32
C PHE A 96 -4.50 0.77 7.67
N GLN A 97 -5.35 0.89 6.66
CA GLN A 97 -6.78 1.07 6.86
C GLN A 97 -7.54 0.36 5.77
N ILE A 98 -8.63 -0.29 6.17
CA ILE A 98 -9.55 -0.94 5.23
C ILE A 98 -10.82 -0.10 5.19
N SER A 99 -11.24 0.27 3.97
CA SER A 99 -12.38 1.15 3.75
C SER A 99 -13.34 0.52 2.75
N GLU A 100 -14.62 0.83 2.91
CA GLU A 100 -15.60 0.51 1.89
C GLU A 100 -15.64 1.65 0.89
N ILE A 101 -15.59 1.32 -0.41
CA ILE A 101 -15.68 2.33 -1.45
C ILE A 101 -17.16 2.73 -1.57
N MET A 102 -17.46 3.98 -1.23
CA MET A 102 -18.84 4.47 -1.19
C MET A 102 -19.26 5.14 -2.49
N LYS A 103 -18.30 5.52 -3.33
CA LYS A 103 -18.62 6.23 -4.56
C LYS A 103 -17.55 6.04 -5.62
#